data_f9b4200abc1de3e15c73603cca79cd2f
#
_entry.id   f9b4200abc1de3e15c73603cca79cd2f
#
_cell.length_a   1.000
_cell.length_b   1.000
_cell.length_c   1.000
_cell.angle_alpha   90.00
_cell.angle_beta   90.00
_cell.angle_gamma   90.00
#
_symmetry.space_group_name_H-M   'P 1'
#
loop_
_entity.id
_entity.type
_entity.pdbx_description
1 polymer ?
#
loop_
_entity_poly.entity_id
_entity_poly.type
_entity_poly.pdbx_seq_one_letter_code
_entity_poly.pdbx_strand_id
1 'polypeptide(L)'
;KENGLDKNTVVIYASDQGFYLGEHGWFDKRWMFEESYRTPLLIEWPGVIKPGSVNNDMVSNIDLPETFLEMAGVKVPSDMQGRSMVPILKGKTPSNWRKEHYYHYYEYPGSHMVKRHYGISTEQYKLIHYYYDIDEWELYDRKADPQEMKNVYTNPAYTSVRKNLHKRLTKLMKKYGDSEELAKSFLPN
;
A
#
# COMPACT_ATOMS: atom_id res chain seq x y z
N LYS A 1 4.12 32.48 -3.01
CA LYS A 1 5.05 33.52 -2.50
C LYS A 1 4.57 34.90 -2.85
N GLU A 2 4.20 35.17 -4.12
CA GLU A 2 3.76 36.49 -4.56
C GLU A 2 2.58 37.06 -3.77
N ASN A 3 1.65 36.21 -3.32
CA ASN A 3 0.48 36.58 -2.53
C ASN A 3 0.67 36.43 -1.01
N GLY A 4 1.88 36.15 -0.52
CA GLY A 4 2.17 35.97 0.90
C GLY A 4 1.53 34.76 1.57
N LEU A 5 1.01 33.79 0.79
CA LEU A 5 0.32 32.60 1.31
C LEU A 5 1.28 31.46 1.68
N ASP A 6 2.52 31.53 1.24
CA ASP A 6 3.52 30.45 1.39
C ASP A 6 3.80 30.03 2.84
N LYS A 7 3.60 30.95 3.79
CA LYS A 7 3.80 30.65 5.23
C LYS A 7 2.59 30.03 5.92
N ASN A 8 1.41 30.10 5.29
CA ASN A 8 0.15 29.63 5.87
C ASN A 8 -0.59 28.64 4.94
N THR A 9 0.14 27.93 4.12
CA THR A 9 -0.43 26.93 3.20
C THR A 9 0.36 25.65 3.29
N VAL A 10 -0.34 24.52 3.47
CA VAL A 10 0.23 23.19 3.32
C VAL A 10 0.12 22.81 1.84
N VAL A 11 1.24 22.40 1.24
CA VAL A 11 1.27 21.93 -0.14
C VAL A 11 1.56 20.44 -0.14
N ILE A 12 0.72 19.67 -0.82
CA ILE A 12 0.85 18.21 -0.93
C ILE A 12 0.85 17.83 -2.40
N TYR A 13 1.87 17.09 -2.82
CA TYR A 13 1.94 16.43 -4.11
C TYR A 13 1.89 14.92 -3.89
N ALA A 14 0.87 14.28 -4.44
CA ALA A 14 0.65 12.84 -4.33
C ALA A 14 0.06 12.30 -5.64
N SER A 15 0.07 10.98 -5.80
CA SER A 15 -0.68 10.29 -6.85
C SER A 15 -1.62 9.27 -6.21
N ASP A 16 -2.76 9.02 -6.86
CA ASP A 16 -3.71 7.98 -6.48
C ASP A 16 -3.17 6.58 -6.77
N GLN A 17 -2.37 6.44 -7.81
CA GLN A 17 -1.88 5.16 -8.33
C GLN A 17 -0.55 5.36 -9.07
N GLY A 18 0.30 4.32 -9.06
CA GLY A 18 1.42 4.20 -9.98
C GLY A 18 0.99 3.68 -11.35
N PHE A 19 1.94 3.38 -12.23
CA PHE A 19 1.64 2.93 -13.60
C PHE A 19 2.82 2.16 -14.19
N TYR A 20 2.53 1.07 -14.93
CA TYR A 20 3.51 0.32 -15.73
C TYR A 20 3.65 0.96 -17.10
N LEU A 21 4.87 1.17 -17.54
CA LEU A 21 5.22 1.67 -18.87
C LEU A 21 6.02 0.64 -19.67
N GLY A 22 5.87 -0.63 -19.35
CA GLY A 22 6.57 -1.76 -19.95
C GLY A 22 7.25 -2.67 -18.94
N GLU A 23 7.36 -2.25 -17.68
CA GLU A 23 7.91 -3.08 -16.61
C GLU A 23 7.06 -4.34 -16.44
N HIS A 24 7.70 -5.47 -16.12
CA HIS A 24 7.06 -6.80 -16.05
C HIS A 24 6.34 -7.23 -17.34
N GLY A 25 6.58 -6.54 -18.49
CA GLY A 25 5.84 -6.75 -19.72
C GLY A 25 4.42 -6.20 -19.71
N TRP A 26 4.09 -5.30 -18.78
CA TRP A 26 2.75 -4.73 -18.59
C TRP A 26 2.67 -3.27 -18.99
N PHE A 27 1.46 -2.87 -19.31
CA PHE A 27 1.07 -1.49 -19.49
C PHE A 27 -0.29 -1.31 -18.82
N ASP A 28 -0.39 -0.51 -17.78
CA ASP A 28 -1.58 -0.22 -16.96
C ASP A 28 -1.17 -0.17 -15.46
N LYS A 29 -2.12 -0.43 -14.52
CA LYS A 29 -1.94 -0.17 -13.08
C LYS A 29 -2.86 -1.07 -12.26
N ARG A 30 -2.59 -2.23 -11.89
CA ARG A 30 -3.51 -3.00 -10.99
C ARG A 30 -2.83 -4.13 -10.24
N TRP A 31 -1.70 -4.55 -10.75
CA TRP A 31 -0.89 -5.54 -10.04
C TRP A 31 -0.22 -4.93 -8.81
N MET A 32 0.14 -5.77 -7.84
CA MET A 32 0.77 -5.34 -6.59
C MET A 32 2.26 -4.96 -6.72
N PHE A 33 2.87 -4.94 -7.90
CA PHE A 33 4.27 -4.56 -8.05
C PHE A 33 4.49 -3.06 -7.78
N GLU A 34 5.72 -2.68 -7.42
CA GLU A 34 6.02 -1.32 -6.93
C GLU A 34 5.69 -0.22 -7.95
N GLU A 35 5.77 -0.49 -9.24
CA GLU A 35 5.43 0.47 -10.30
C GLU A 35 3.98 0.95 -10.22
N SER A 36 3.08 0.07 -9.82
CA SER A 36 1.67 0.40 -9.58
C SER A 36 1.39 0.80 -8.14
N TYR A 37 2.08 0.17 -7.19
CA TYR A 37 1.75 0.21 -5.77
C TYR A 37 2.38 1.38 -5.03
N ARG A 38 3.58 1.80 -5.46
CA ARG A 38 4.33 2.89 -4.85
C ARG A 38 4.09 4.19 -5.59
N THR A 39 3.51 5.16 -4.89
CA THR A 39 3.22 6.50 -5.42
C THR A 39 4.08 7.57 -4.76
N PRO A 40 4.33 8.71 -5.44
CA PRO A 40 5.01 9.82 -4.82
C PRO A 40 4.16 10.45 -3.72
N LEU A 41 4.81 10.91 -2.66
CA LEU A 41 4.23 11.76 -1.64
C LEU A 41 5.24 12.80 -1.18
N LEU A 42 5.00 14.05 -1.51
CA LEU A 42 5.79 15.20 -1.09
C LEU A 42 4.89 16.16 -0.32
N ILE A 43 5.33 16.59 0.86
CA ILE A 43 4.53 17.48 1.72
C ILE A 43 5.41 18.63 2.20
N GLU A 44 4.95 19.86 1.96
CA GLU A 44 5.47 21.06 2.56
C GLU A 44 4.46 21.58 3.58
N TRP A 45 4.87 21.68 4.83
CA TRP A 45 4.09 22.26 5.92
C TRP A 45 4.95 23.25 6.68
N PRO A 46 4.86 24.53 6.35
CA PRO A 46 5.72 25.57 6.91
C PRO A 46 5.68 25.60 8.44
N GLY A 47 6.85 25.67 9.06
CA GLY A 47 6.98 25.67 10.53
C GLY A 47 6.75 24.33 11.23
N VAL A 48 6.34 23.29 10.52
CA VAL A 48 6.07 21.94 11.09
C VAL A 48 7.02 20.90 10.53
N ILE A 49 7.16 20.80 9.21
CA ILE A 49 8.06 19.83 8.58
C ILE A 49 9.42 20.49 8.34
N LYS A 50 10.49 19.84 8.79
CA LYS A 50 11.86 20.29 8.50
C LYS A 50 12.14 20.16 7.00
N PRO A 51 12.54 21.23 6.32
CA PRO A 51 12.90 21.17 4.90
C PRO A 51 13.95 20.09 4.60
N GLY A 52 13.75 19.35 3.50
CA GLY A 52 14.67 18.29 3.05
C GLY A 52 14.64 17.02 3.91
N SER A 53 13.72 16.91 4.88
CA SER A 53 13.55 15.66 5.65
C SER A 53 12.95 14.57 4.78
N VAL A 54 13.37 13.31 5.04
CA VAL A 54 12.86 12.11 4.43
C VAL A 54 12.34 11.20 5.54
N ASN A 55 11.17 10.62 5.34
CA ASN A 55 10.59 9.62 6.23
C ASN A 55 10.28 8.36 5.40
N ASN A 56 10.63 7.18 5.95
CA ASN A 56 10.43 5.88 5.29
C ASN A 56 9.31 5.05 5.94
N ASP A 57 8.50 5.65 6.80
CA ASP A 57 7.36 4.96 7.36
C ASP A 57 6.32 4.63 6.28
N MET A 58 5.70 3.47 6.42
CA MET A 58 4.72 2.99 5.47
C MET A 58 3.42 3.78 5.58
N VAL A 59 3.08 4.54 4.55
CA VAL A 59 1.86 5.36 4.45
C VAL A 59 1.03 4.93 3.24
N SER A 60 -0.22 5.36 3.19
CA SER A 60 -1.15 5.00 2.12
C SER A 60 -2.09 6.17 1.81
N ASN A 61 -2.69 6.16 0.62
CA ASN A 61 -3.67 7.18 0.21
C ASN A 61 -4.83 7.30 1.19
N ILE A 62 -5.25 6.20 1.82
CA ILE A 62 -6.30 6.23 2.86
C ILE A 62 -5.90 7.00 4.13
N ASP A 63 -4.63 7.39 4.28
CA ASP A 63 -4.17 8.21 5.42
C ASP A 63 -4.37 9.71 5.18
N LEU A 64 -4.54 10.12 3.94
CA LEU A 64 -4.68 11.54 3.59
C LEU A 64 -5.94 12.17 4.21
N PRO A 65 -7.13 11.56 4.11
CA PRO A 65 -8.33 12.14 4.69
C PRO A 65 -8.22 12.35 6.21
N GLU A 66 -7.72 11.35 6.96
CA GLU A 66 -7.53 11.46 8.41
C GLU A 66 -6.48 12.52 8.76
N THR A 67 -5.46 12.65 7.90
CA THR A 67 -4.43 13.68 8.08
C THR A 67 -5.03 15.08 7.89
N PHE A 68 -5.89 15.27 6.89
CA PHE A 68 -6.54 16.56 6.64
C PHE A 68 -7.52 16.93 7.77
N LEU A 69 -8.29 15.96 8.27
CA LEU A 69 -9.18 16.17 9.40
C LEU A 69 -8.40 16.60 10.65
N GLU A 70 -7.30 15.90 10.98
CA GLU A 70 -6.47 16.29 12.12
C GLU A 70 -5.81 17.65 11.93
N MET A 71 -5.31 18.00 10.73
CA MET A 71 -4.78 19.33 10.43
C MET A 71 -5.82 20.42 10.61
N ALA A 72 -7.09 20.14 10.29
CA ALA A 72 -8.22 21.06 10.45
C ALA A 72 -8.77 21.08 11.89
N GLY A 73 -8.24 20.30 12.83
CA GLY A 73 -8.75 20.17 14.19
C GLY A 73 -10.11 19.47 14.27
N VAL A 74 -10.48 18.72 13.25
CA VAL A 74 -11.73 17.95 13.17
C VAL A 74 -11.50 16.52 13.65
N LYS A 75 -12.44 16.00 14.44
CA LYS A 75 -12.38 14.62 14.91
C LYS A 75 -12.49 13.63 13.74
N VAL A 76 -11.55 12.71 13.65
CA VAL A 76 -11.58 11.62 12.67
C VAL A 76 -12.73 10.66 13.01
N PRO A 77 -13.64 10.36 12.06
CA PRO A 77 -14.67 9.34 12.23
C PRO A 77 -14.08 7.94 12.48
N SER A 78 -14.76 7.14 13.30
CA SER A 78 -14.24 5.82 13.72
C SER A 78 -14.32 4.72 12.67
N ASP A 79 -15.09 4.94 11.61
CA ASP A 79 -15.25 4.03 10.46
C ASP A 79 -14.18 4.23 9.38
N MET A 80 -13.36 5.28 9.47
CA MET A 80 -12.23 5.48 8.59
C MET A 80 -11.08 4.52 8.93
N GLN A 81 -10.51 3.90 7.91
CA GLN A 81 -9.49 2.85 8.06
C GLN A 81 -8.05 3.36 7.99
N GLY A 82 -7.85 4.59 7.55
CA GLY A 82 -6.56 5.25 7.49
C GLY A 82 -6.04 5.67 8.87
N ARG A 83 -4.92 6.34 8.88
CA ARG A 83 -4.29 6.86 10.09
C ARG A 83 -3.68 8.23 9.77
N SER A 84 -3.97 9.22 10.57
CA SER A 84 -3.35 10.52 10.38
C SER A 84 -1.82 10.44 10.40
N MET A 85 -1.20 11.01 9.39
CA MET A 85 0.26 11.15 9.27
C MET A 85 0.82 12.31 10.09
N VAL A 86 0.01 13.15 10.74
CA VAL A 86 0.46 14.34 11.47
C VAL A 86 1.59 14.03 12.46
N PRO A 87 1.55 12.94 13.26
CA PRO A 87 2.68 12.61 14.13
C PRO A 87 3.98 12.34 13.36
N ILE A 88 3.92 11.63 12.24
CA ILE A 88 5.08 11.34 11.38
C ILE A 88 5.61 12.64 10.77
N LEU A 89 4.74 13.50 10.26
CA LEU A 89 5.08 14.80 9.69
C LEU A 89 5.78 15.72 10.70
N LYS A 90 5.44 15.56 11.98
CA LYS A 90 6.10 16.21 13.13
C LYS A 90 7.39 15.50 13.57
N GLY A 91 7.86 14.48 12.83
CA GLY A 91 9.08 13.74 13.13
C GLY A 91 8.96 12.71 14.25
N LYS A 92 7.74 12.30 14.62
CA LYS A 92 7.51 11.34 15.73
C LYS A 92 6.63 10.18 15.25
N THR A 93 7.25 9.11 14.77
CA THR A 93 6.53 7.90 14.38
C THR A 93 5.95 7.18 15.60
N PRO A 94 4.64 6.95 15.67
CA PRO A 94 4.03 6.14 16.72
C PRO A 94 4.59 4.71 16.74
N SER A 95 4.86 4.14 17.92
CA SER A 95 5.40 2.78 18.07
C SER A 95 4.52 1.68 17.46
N ASN A 96 3.23 1.93 17.37
CA ASN A 96 2.24 1.05 16.76
C ASN A 96 1.93 1.40 15.30
N TRP A 97 2.78 2.19 14.64
CA TRP A 97 2.58 2.51 13.23
C TRP A 97 2.60 1.24 12.38
N ARG A 98 1.87 1.27 11.24
CA ARG A 98 1.76 0.08 10.38
C ARG A 98 3.11 -0.33 9.80
N LYS A 99 3.29 -1.64 9.65
CA LYS A 99 4.47 -2.27 9.03
C LYS A 99 4.09 -3.19 7.89
N GLU A 100 2.84 -3.09 7.46
CA GLU A 100 2.26 -3.92 6.42
C GLU A 100 1.01 -3.27 5.83
N HIS A 101 0.79 -3.53 4.53
CA HIS A 101 -0.43 -3.23 3.82
C HIS A 101 -1.08 -4.50 3.32
N TYR A 102 -2.43 -4.52 3.36
CA TYR A 102 -3.26 -5.49 2.68
C TYR A 102 -3.73 -4.90 1.35
N TYR A 103 -3.77 -5.74 0.33
CA TYR A 103 -4.29 -5.40 -1.00
C TYR A 103 -5.19 -6.52 -1.49
N HIS A 104 -6.29 -6.17 -2.17
CA HIS A 104 -7.15 -7.11 -2.87
C HIS A 104 -7.70 -6.50 -4.15
N TYR A 105 -7.60 -7.24 -5.25
CA TYR A 105 -8.15 -6.91 -6.56
C TYR A 105 -9.19 -7.94 -6.96
N TYR A 106 -10.44 -7.49 -7.14
CA TYR A 106 -11.60 -8.37 -7.35
C TYR A 106 -12.06 -8.44 -8.81
N GLU A 107 -11.69 -7.45 -9.65
CA GLU A 107 -12.23 -7.26 -10.98
C GLU A 107 -11.59 -8.23 -11.99
N TYR A 108 -12.14 -9.43 -12.12
CA TYR A 108 -11.80 -10.37 -13.18
C TYR A 108 -12.88 -11.46 -13.30
N PRO A 109 -13.32 -11.86 -14.53
CA PRO A 109 -13.01 -11.20 -15.80
C PRO A 109 -13.57 -9.78 -15.89
N GLY A 110 -12.85 -8.90 -16.55
CA GLY A 110 -13.19 -7.48 -16.67
C GLY A 110 -12.39 -6.80 -17.78
N SER A 111 -12.63 -5.52 -17.99
CA SER A 111 -12.02 -4.76 -19.12
C SER A 111 -10.49 -4.73 -19.09
N HIS A 112 -9.87 -4.88 -17.93
CA HIS A 112 -8.41 -4.80 -17.78
C HIS A 112 -7.70 -6.15 -17.85
N MET A 113 -8.43 -7.26 -17.83
CA MET A 113 -7.89 -8.63 -17.91
C MET A 113 -6.80 -8.96 -16.84
N VAL A 114 -6.76 -8.20 -15.75
CA VAL A 114 -5.87 -8.43 -14.62
C VAL A 114 -6.47 -9.51 -13.73
N LYS A 115 -5.72 -10.57 -13.46
CA LYS A 115 -6.16 -11.70 -12.64
C LYS A 115 -6.48 -11.27 -11.22
N ARG A 116 -7.53 -11.86 -10.62
CA ARG A 116 -7.87 -11.63 -9.22
C ARG A 116 -6.71 -12.02 -8.33
N HIS A 117 -6.37 -11.17 -7.43
CA HIS A 117 -5.28 -11.42 -6.50
C HIS A 117 -5.44 -10.62 -5.22
N TYR A 118 -4.88 -11.13 -4.16
CA TYR A 118 -4.73 -10.42 -2.90
C TYR A 118 -3.35 -10.68 -2.31
N GLY A 119 -2.94 -9.85 -1.36
CA GLY A 119 -1.63 -10.05 -0.79
C GLY A 119 -1.32 -9.13 0.38
N ILE A 120 -0.11 -9.30 0.87
CA ILE A 120 0.49 -8.47 1.90
C ILE A 120 1.81 -7.88 1.38
N SER A 121 1.97 -6.59 1.56
CA SER A 121 3.24 -5.88 1.35
C SER A 121 3.80 -5.43 2.70
N THR A 122 5.07 -5.71 2.94
CA THR A 122 5.84 -5.26 4.11
C THR A 122 6.99 -4.38 3.62
N GLU A 123 7.83 -3.88 4.52
CA GLU A 123 9.03 -3.14 4.12
C GLU A 123 9.95 -3.93 3.18
N GLN A 124 10.15 -5.22 3.46
CA GLN A 124 11.09 -6.07 2.70
C GLN A 124 10.40 -7.06 1.77
N TYR A 125 9.27 -7.62 2.17
CA TYR A 125 8.67 -8.75 1.46
C TYR A 125 7.29 -8.40 0.92
N LYS A 126 6.95 -9.02 -0.20
CA LYS A 126 5.62 -8.98 -0.78
C LYS A 126 5.17 -10.42 -1.07
N LEU A 127 3.99 -10.81 -0.56
CA LEU A 127 3.37 -12.11 -0.81
C LEU A 127 2.05 -11.87 -1.52
N ILE A 128 1.87 -12.49 -2.68
CA ILE A 128 0.71 -12.34 -3.54
C ILE A 128 0.09 -13.70 -3.79
N HIS A 129 -1.24 -13.79 -3.76
CA HIS A 129 -2.01 -14.95 -4.16
C HIS A 129 -2.92 -14.59 -5.32
N TYR A 130 -2.72 -15.25 -6.44
CA TYR A 130 -3.65 -15.25 -7.57
C TYR A 130 -4.65 -16.36 -7.38
N TYR A 131 -5.93 -16.07 -7.51
CA TYR A 131 -7.00 -17.02 -7.25
C TYR A 131 -8.09 -16.96 -8.33
N TYR A 132 -9.00 -17.91 -8.34
CA TYR A 132 -10.12 -18.09 -9.24
C TYR A 132 -9.80 -19.02 -10.42
N ASP A 133 -9.15 -18.54 -11.47
CA ASP A 133 -8.79 -19.30 -12.68
C ASP A 133 -7.35 -19.82 -12.64
N ILE A 134 -6.56 -19.27 -11.78
CA ILE A 134 -5.24 -19.76 -11.41
C ILE A 134 -5.14 -19.82 -9.88
N ASP A 135 -4.31 -20.70 -9.36
CA ASP A 135 -4.02 -20.82 -7.93
C ASP A 135 -2.51 -20.79 -7.74
N GLU A 136 -1.96 -19.59 -7.77
CA GLU A 136 -0.52 -19.36 -7.71
C GLU A 136 -0.15 -18.38 -6.63
N TRP A 137 0.97 -18.68 -5.98
CA TRP A 137 1.58 -17.81 -4.98
C TRP A 137 2.90 -17.24 -5.48
N GLU A 138 3.09 -15.96 -5.21
CA GLU A 138 4.37 -15.28 -5.46
C GLU A 138 4.90 -14.67 -4.18
N LEU A 139 6.21 -14.75 -3.98
CA LEU A 139 6.93 -14.12 -2.90
C LEU A 139 8.13 -13.36 -3.46
N TYR A 140 8.23 -12.10 -3.12
CA TYR A 140 9.34 -11.25 -3.52
C TYR A 140 10.10 -10.72 -2.31
N ASP A 141 11.45 -10.78 -2.37
CA ASP A 141 12.36 -10.15 -1.42
C ASP A 141 12.89 -8.85 -2.04
N ARG A 142 12.24 -7.74 -1.78
CA ARG A 142 12.55 -6.44 -2.37
C ARG A 142 13.91 -5.88 -1.97
N LYS A 143 14.54 -6.42 -0.94
CA LYS A 143 15.92 -6.08 -0.58
C LYS A 143 16.93 -6.76 -1.50
N ALA A 144 16.66 -8.00 -1.88
CA ALA A 144 17.51 -8.79 -2.79
C ALA A 144 17.16 -8.53 -4.26
N ASP A 145 15.90 -8.23 -4.54
CA ASP A 145 15.32 -8.03 -5.86
C ASP A 145 14.35 -6.83 -5.82
N PRO A 146 14.86 -5.59 -5.88
CA PRO A 146 14.03 -4.38 -5.80
C PRO A 146 13.01 -4.24 -6.94
N GLN A 147 13.25 -4.91 -8.07
CA GLN A 147 12.39 -4.88 -9.25
C GLN A 147 11.35 -6.02 -9.27
N GLU A 148 11.30 -6.85 -8.21
CA GLU A 148 10.30 -7.92 -8.08
C GLU A 148 10.21 -8.86 -9.29
N MET A 149 11.38 -9.21 -9.89
CA MET A 149 11.48 -10.06 -11.08
C MET A 149 11.61 -11.55 -10.75
N LYS A 150 11.95 -11.88 -9.50
CA LYS A 150 12.25 -13.26 -9.09
C LYS A 150 11.29 -13.75 -8.01
N ASN A 151 10.31 -14.56 -8.42
CA ASN A 151 9.46 -15.27 -7.46
C ASN A 151 10.29 -16.30 -6.68
N VAL A 152 10.37 -16.12 -5.35
CA VAL A 152 11.09 -17.01 -4.42
C VAL A 152 10.16 -17.86 -3.56
N TYR A 153 8.88 -17.94 -3.89
CA TYR A 153 7.88 -18.63 -3.06
C TYR A 153 8.21 -20.10 -2.79
N THR A 154 8.72 -20.82 -3.78
CA THR A 154 9.10 -22.23 -3.66
C THR A 154 10.50 -22.47 -3.12
N ASN A 155 11.31 -21.39 -2.96
CA ASN A 155 12.67 -21.52 -2.48
C ASN A 155 12.70 -21.88 -0.98
N PRO A 156 13.34 -23.01 -0.60
CA PRO A 156 13.40 -23.48 0.79
C PRO A 156 14.00 -22.46 1.77
N ALA A 157 14.90 -21.59 1.32
CA ALA A 157 15.52 -20.57 2.15
C ALA A 157 14.50 -19.55 2.72
N TYR A 158 13.36 -19.39 2.05
CA TYR A 158 12.28 -18.46 2.45
C TYR A 158 11.13 -19.13 3.20
N THR A 159 11.25 -20.39 3.59
CA THR A 159 10.15 -21.15 4.24
C THR A 159 9.63 -20.47 5.51
N SER A 160 10.50 -19.95 6.36
CA SER A 160 10.09 -19.27 7.60
C SER A 160 9.42 -17.91 7.30
N VAL A 161 9.96 -17.16 6.36
CA VAL A 161 9.40 -15.88 5.88
C VAL A 161 8.00 -16.11 5.31
N ARG A 162 7.85 -17.07 4.42
CA ARG A 162 6.58 -17.46 3.81
C ARG A 162 5.52 -17.81 4.87
N LYS A 163 5.85 -18.69 5.82
CA LYS A 163 4.94 -19.04 6.93
C LYS A 163 4.51 -17.82 7.77
N ASN A 164 5.44 -16.93 8.05
CA ASN A 164 5.14 -15.69 8.78
C ASN A 164 4.19 -14.78 7.99
N LEU A 165 4.46 -14.59 6.70
CA LEU A 165 3.63 -13.72 5.85
C LEU A 165 2.22 -14.27 5.67
N HIS A 166 2.04 -15.57 5.47
CA HIS A 166 0.70 -16.19 5.45
C HIS A 166 -0.08 -15.91 6.73
N LYS A 167 0.55 -16.11 7.89
CA LYS A 167 -0.08 -15.83 9.19
C LYS A 167 -0.49 -14.35 9.33
N ARG A 168 0.36 -13.43 8.87
CA ARG A 168 0.08 -11.99 8.90
C ARG A 168 -1.03 -11.62 7.90
N LEU A 169 -0.98 -12.16 6.69
CA LEU A 169 -2.00 -11.96 5.66
C LEU A 169 -3.38 -12.40 6.15
N THR A 170 -3.52 -13.60 6.72
CA THR A 170 -4.78 -14.09 7.31
C THR A 170 -5.30 -13.13 8.40
N LYS A 171 -4.41 -12.55 9.23
CA LYS A 171 -4.82 -11.57 10.23
C LYS A 171 -5.33 -10.28 9.63
N LEU A 172 -4.70 -9.81 8.53
CA LEU A 172 -5.14 -8.61 7.82
C LEU A 172 -6.49 -8.83 7.14
N MET A 173 -6.70 -9.95 6.46
CA MET A 173 -7.98 -10.32 5.87
C MET A 173 -9.09 -10.26 6.94
N LYS A 174 -8.89 -10.94 8.07
CA LYS A 174 -9.84 -10.89 9.18
C LYS A 174 -10.07 -9.48 9.73
N LYS A 175 -9.00 -8.68 9.85
CA LYS A 175 -9.08 -7.29 10.34
C LYS A 175 -9.94 -6.41 9.46
N TYR A 176 -9.86 -6.61 8.14
CA TYR A 176 -10.59 -5.80 7.16
C TYR A 176 -11.93 -6.43 6.71
N GLY A 177 -12.35 -7.51 7.37
CA GLY A 177 -13.61 -8.19 7.06
C GLY A 177 -13.60 -8.89 5.71
N ASP A 178 -12.42 -9.25 5.23
CA ASP A 178 -12.24 -9.94 3.96
C ASP A 178 -11.98 -11.44 4.16
N SER A 179 -12.40 -12.25 3.18
CA SER A 179 -12.22 -13.70 3.17
C SER A 179 -12.28 -14.24 1.74
N GLU A 180 -11.84 -15.50 1.57
CA GLU A 180 -11.98 -16.19 0.29
C GLU A 180 -13.46 -16.41 -0.09
N GLU A 181 -14.34 -16.61 0.90
CA GLU A 181 -15.80 -16.75 0.69
C GLU A 181 -16.39 -15.46 0.14
N LEU A 182 -15.99 -14.31 0.73
CA LEU A 182 -16.39 -13.00 0.22
C LEU A 182 -15.83 -12.78 -1.19
N ALA A 183 -14.57 -13.11 -1.43
CA ALA A 183 -13.96 -13.02 -2.74
C ALA A 183 -14.70 -13.85 -3.80
N LYS A 184 -15.15 -15.05 -3.44
CA LYS A 184 -15.96 -15.92 -4.31
C LYS A 184 -17.34 -15.33 -4.62
N SER A 185 -17.94 -14.57 -3.72
CA SER A 185 -19.24 -13.93 -3.96
C SER A 185 -19.25 -12.89 -5.07
N PHE A 186 -18.06 -12.39 -5.46
CA PHE A 186 -17.88 -11.48 -6.60
C PHE A 186 -17.48 -12.18 -7.89
N LEU A 187 -17.49 -13.51 -7.93
CA LEU A 187 -17.27 -14.26 -9.16
C LEU A 187 -18.49 -14.13 -10.08
N PRO A 188 -18.29 -14.03 -11.40
CA PRO A 188 -19.41 -14.11 -12.34
C PRO A 188 -20.09 -15.47 -12.25
N ASN A 189 -21.41 -15.46 -12.35
CA ASN A 189 -22.23 -16.68 -12.44
C ASN A 189 -21.96 -17.43 -13.74
#